data_61f0c896804cd1212aee229ad5e4bded
#
_entry.id   61f0c896804cd1212aee229ad5e4bded
#
_cell.length_a   1.000
_cell.length_b   1.000
_cell.length_c   1.000
_cell.angle_alpha   90.00
_cell.angle_beta   90.00
_cell.angle_gamma   90.00
#
_symmetry.space_group_name_H-M   'P 1'
#
loop_
_entity.id
_entity.type
_entity.pdbx_description
1 polymer ?
#
loop_
_entity_poly.entity_id
_entity_poly.type
_entity_poly.pdbx_seq_one_letter_code
_entity_poly.pdbx_strand_id
1 'polypeptide(L)'
;MVSIKLFEKEDIPKIIEFEYELRKQEPNTYYWEPDQDYVMQLEKSFADERFNTAISLIAHRNGRVIGRIDASIISSRSDASCFSAYLDWICVLKSERHNKVAQTMLEELKKELKERGVGLLIALMANNNEAQRFYNSVKDASIHDTGIWIDIK
;
A
#
# COMPACT_ATOMS: atom_id res chain seq x y z
N MET A 1 -5.67 -8.36 -18.76
CA MET A 1 -6.59 -7.74 -17.78
C MET A 1 -5.83 -7.64 -16.47
N VAL A 2 -6.00 -6.55 -15.70
CA VAL A 2 -5.46 -6.43 -14.33
C VAL A 2 -6.47 -7.01 -13.36
N SER A 3 -6.03 -7.84 -12.43
CA SER A 3 -6.84 -8.34 -11.30
C SER A 3 -6.22 -7.90 -9.98
N ILE A 4 -7.07 -7.58 -9.00
CA ILE A 4 -6.66 -7.19 -7.66
C ILE A 4 -7.14 -8.26 -6.68
N LYS A 5 -6.32 -8.61 -5.71
CA LYS A 5 -6.70 -9.51 -4.62
C LYS A 5 -6.01 -9.14 -3.32
N LEU A 6 -6.50 -9.65 -2.20
CA LEU A 6 -5.77 -9.63 -0.94
C LEU A 6 -4.42 -10.35 -1.07
N PHE A 7 -3.41 -9.78 -0.45
CA PHE A 7 -2.10 -10.41 -0.33
C PHE A 7 -2.17 -11.54 0.71
N GLU A 8 -1.83 -12.74 0.30
CA GLU A 8 -1.83 -13.95 1.11
C GLU A 8 -0.40 -14.47 1.27
N LYS A 9 -0.18 -15.31 2.26
CA LYS A 9 1.16 -15.86 2.57
C LYS A 9 1.78 -16.57 1.36
N GLU A 10 0.97 -17.25 0.58
CA GLU A 10 1.36 -17.98 -0.64
C GLU A 10 1.86 -17.07 -1.76
N ASP A 11 1.55 -15.77 -1.69
CA ASP A 11 2.01 -14.79 -2.67
C ASP A 11 3.42 -14.25 -2.38
N ILE A 12 4.01 -14.56 -1.21
CA ILE A 12 5.31 -14.04 -0.80
C ILE A 12 6.38 -14.22 -1.89
N PRO A 13 6.55 -15.39 -2.53
CA PRO A 13 7.55 -15.53 -3.59
C PRO A 13 7.36 -14.51 -4.74
N LYS A 14 6.11 -14.28 -5.15
CA LYS A 14 5.79 -13.31 -6.21
C LYS A 14 6.01 -11.86 -5.78
N ILE A 15 5.77 -11.57 -4.50
CA ILE A 15 6.07 -10.26 -3.92
C ILE A 15 7.58 -10.00 -3.92
N ILE A 16 8.39 -10.98 -3.58
CA ILE A 16 9.85 -10.84 -3.62
C ILE A 16 10.33 -10.56 -5.05
N GLU A 17 9.82 -11.29 -6.05
CA GLU A 17 10.10 -11.02 -7.47
C GLU A 17 9.69 -9.59 -7.87
N PHE A 18 8.51 -9.14 -7.42
CA PHE A 18 8.03 -7.78 -7.65
C PHE A 18 8.93 -6.73 -7.01
N GLU A 19 9.36 -6.92 -5.76
CA GLU A 19 10.22 -6.00 -5.03
C GLU A 19 11.61 -5.87 -5.67
N TYR A 20 12.19 -6.97 -6.17
CA TYR A 20 13.43 -6.93 -6.95
C TYR A 20 13.25 -6.17 -8.27
N GLU A 21 12.19 -6.43 -9.01
CA GLU A 21 11.92 -5.76 -10.27
C GLU A 21 11.65 -4.26 -10.08
N LEU A 22 10.95 -3.90 -9.00
CA LEU A 22 10.67 -2.51 -8.64
C LEU A 22 11.96 -1.72 -8.47
N ARG A 23 12.95 -2.28 -7.73
CA ARG A 23 14.26 -1.65 -7.51
C ARG A 23 15.11 -1.61 -8.76
N LYS A 24 15.04 -2.64 -9.57
CA LYS A 24 15.72 -2.67 -10.88
C LYS A 24 15.25 -1.54 -11.79
N GLN A 25 13.95 -1.23 -11.76
CA GLN A 25 13.37 -0.15 -12.56
C GLN A 25 13.61 1.24 -11.94
N GLU A 26 13.83 1.32 -10.63
CA GLU A 26 14.00 2.56 -9.88
C GLU A 26 15.11 2.42 -8.81
N PRO A 27 16.38 2.25 -9.20
CA PRO A 27 17.47 1.86 -8.29
C PRO A 27 17.81 2.88 -7.20
N ASN A 28 17.40 4.14 -7.36
CA ASN A 28 17.70 5.23 -6.43
C ASN A 28 16.49 5.65 -5.57
N THR A 29 15.40 4.89 -5.57
CA THR A 29 14.15 5.28 -4.92
C THR A 29 13.95 4.58 -3.58
N TYR A 30 14.43 3.36 -3.44
CA TYR A 30 14.16 2.50 -2.28
C TYR A 30 15.42 2.29 -1.45
N TYR A 31 15.28 2.40 -0.10
CA TYR A 31 16.40 2.37 0.85
C TYR A 31 16.64 1.00 1.50
N TRP A 32 15.77 0.03 1.27
CA TRP A 32 15.87 -1.32 1.82
C TRP A 32 15.86 -2.37 0.70
N GLU A 33 16.41 -3.53 0.99
CA GLU A 33 16.50 -4.64 0.05
C GLU A 33 15.57 -5.79 0.48
N PRO A 34 14.95 -6.52 -0.44
CA PRO A 34 14.12 -7.69 -0.15
C PRO A 34 15.00 -8.93 0.13
N ASP A 35 15.85 -8.83 1.15
CA ASP A 35 16.75 -9.88 1.60
C ASP A 35 16.04 -10.97 2.42
N GLN A 36 16.79 -11.91 2.97
CA GLN A 36 16.24 -13.00 3.79
C GLN A 36 15.54 -12.50 5.05
N ASP A 37 16.05 -11.44 5.67
CA ASP A 37 15.43 -10.87 6.87
C ASP A 37 14.08 -10.26 6.53
N TYR A 38 13.95 -9.57 5.41
CA TYR A 38 12.67 -9.08 4.91
C TYR A 38 11.68 -10.22 4.66
N VAL A 39 12.09 -11.29 3.98
CA VAL A 39 11.24 -12.47 3.73
C VAL A 39 10.75 -13.07 5.03
N MET A 40 11.65 -13.29 5.99
CA MET A 40 11.31 -13.86 7.29
C MET A 40 10.34 -12.97 8.08
N GLN A 41 10.53 -11.64 8.08
CA GLN A 41 9.64 -10.70 8.74
C GLN A 41 8.26 -10.71 8.07
N LEU A 42 8.22 -10.74 6.74
CA LEU A 42 6.98 -10.79 5.98
C LEU A 42 6.18 -12.07 6.28
N GLU A 43 6.84 -13.24 6.33
CA GLU A 43 6.22 -14.51 6.73
C GLU A 43 5.66 -14.46 8.14
N LYS A 44 6.42 -13.91 9.09
CA LYS A 44 6.00 -13.79 10.50
C LYS A 44 4.79 -12.88 10.66
N SER A 45 4.66 -11.84 9.84
CA SER A 45 3.56 -10.88 9.92
C SER A 45 2.19 -11.53 9.77
N PHE A 46 2.08 -12.63 9.04
CA PHE A 46 0.81 -13.36 8.86
C PHE A 46 0.31 -14.09 10.13
N ALA A 47 1.20 -14.34 11.10
CA ALA A 47 0.85 -14.96 12.37
C ALA A 47 0.88 -13.98 13.56
N ASP A 48 1.22 -12.72 13.33
CA ASP A 48 1.38 -11.70 14.36
C ASP A 48 0.11 -10.85 14.46
N GLU A 49 -0.54 -10.88 15.62
CA GLU A 49 -1.80 -10.15 15.88
C GLU A 49 -1.70 -8.63 15.68
N ARG A 50 -0.49 -8.06 15.76
CA ARG A 50 -0.27 -6.63 15.48
C ARG A 50 -0.63 -6.24 14.04
N PHE A 51 -0.64 -7.20 13.12
CA PHE A 51 -1.01 -6.99 11.72
C PHE A 51 -2.48 -7.29 11.40
N ASN A 52 -3.32 -7.61 12.40
CA ASN A 52 -4.74 -7.89 12.18
C ASN A 52 -5.51 -6.68 11.63
N THR A 53 -4.98 -5.48 11.79
CA THR A 53 -5.55 -4.24 11.25
C THR A 53 -4.97 -3.84 9.89
N ALA A 54 -3.96 -4.56 9.41
CA ALA A 54 -3.35 -4.31 8.11
C ALA A 54 -4.21 -4.87 6.98
N ILE A 55 -4.26 -4.13 5.87
CA ILE A 55 -4.88 -4.56 4.62
C ILE A 55 -3.85 -4.39 3.54
N SER A 56 -3.49 -5.48 2.87
CA SER A 56 -2.56 -5.48 1.75
C SER A 56 -3.25 -6.04 0.53
N LEU A 57 -3.22 -5.31 -0.58
CA LEU A 57 -3.72 -5.76 -1.88
C LEU A 57 -2.59 -5.80 -2.89
N ILE A 58 -2.67 -6.74 -3.80
CA ILE A 58 -1.72 -6.90 -4.90
C ILE A 58 -2.44 -6.91 -6.24
N ALA A 59 -1.85 -6.21 -7.21
CA ALA A 59 -2.31 -6.17 -8.59
C ALA A 59 -1.52 -7.18 -9.43
N HIS A 60 -2.24 -7.99 -10.18
CA HIS A 60 -1.67 -9.01 -11.05
C HIS A 60 -1.99 -8.75 -12.52
N ARG A 61 -1.03 -9.10 -13.38
CA ARG A 61 -1.21 -9.22 -14.82
C ARG A 61 -0.41 -10.42 -15.33
N ASN A 62 -1.08 -11.34 -16.02
CA ASN A 62 -0.44 -12.56 -16.58
C ASN A 62 0.34 -13.38 -15.53
N GLY A 63 -0.22 -13.53 -14.33
CA GLY A 63 0.40 -14.30 -13.24
C GLY A 63 1.52 -13.59 -12.48
N ARG A 64 1.89 -12.38 -12.89
CA ARG A 64 2.95 -11.57 -12.26
C ARG A 64 2.34 -10.44 -11.42
N VAL A 65 2.91 -10.15 -10.27
CA VAL A 65 2.57 -8.96 -9.48
C VAL A 65 3.16 -7.73 -10.17
N ILE A 66 2.32 -6.70 -10.33
CA ILE A 66 2.68 -5.44 -11.01
C ILE A 66 2.46 -4.21 -10.15
N GLY A 67 1.82 -4.37 -9.00
CA GLY A 67 1.57 -3.31 -8.04
C GLY A 67 1.16 -3.86 -6.67
N ARG A 68 1.34 -3.03 -5.65
CA ARG A 68 1.00 -3.33 -4.26
C ARG A 68 0.47 -2.08 -3.58
N ILE A 69 -0.51 -2.25 -2.70
CA ILE A 69 -1.03 -1.20 -1.84
C ILE A 69 -1.26 -1.77 -0.44
N ASP A 70 -0.77 -1.06 0.58
CA ASP A 70 -0.87 -1.44 1.98
C ASP A 70 -1.49 -0.31 2.79
N ALA A 71 -2.39 -0.65 3.70
CA ALA A 71 -3.00 0.28 4.64
C ALA A 71 -3.16 -0.35 6.02
N SER A 72 -3.18 0.47 7.05
CA SER A 72 -3.39 0.07 8.44
C SER A 72 -4.62 0.78 9.01
N ILE A 73 -5.55 0.03 9.60
CA ILE A 73 -6.71 0.60 10.27
C ILE A 73 -6.28 1.14 11.64
N ILE A 74 -6.63 2.39 11.91
CA ILE A 74 -6.32 3.10 13.14
C ILE A 74 -7.58 3.17 14.00
N SER A 75 -7.49 2.61 15.21
CA SER A 75 -8.54 2.72 16.22
C SER A 75 -8.17 3.85 17.17
N SER A 76 -8.99 4.90 17.22
CA SER A 76 -8.81 6.02 18.13
C SER A 76 -9.94 6.08 19.16
N ARG A 77 -9.59 6.33 20.42
CA ARG A 77 -10.59 6.55 21.47
C ARG A 77 -11.24 7.92 21.41
N SER A 78 -10.64 8.86 20.67
CA SER A 78 -11.23 10.19 20.47
C SER A 78 -12.44 10.17 19.54
N ASP A 79 -12.52 9.18 18.64
CA ASP A 79 -13.70 8.90 17.84
C ASP A 79 -13.90 7.38 17.73
N ALA A 80 -14.66 6.83 18.68
CA ALA A 80 -14.95 5.40 18.72
C ALA A 80 -16.11 4.99 17.78
N SER A 81 -16.74 5.96 17.12
CA SER A 81 -17.87 5.71 16.20
C SER A 81 -17.43 5.39 14.77
N CYS A 82 -16.21 5.80 14.40
CA CYS A 82 -15.67 5.62 13.05
C CYS A 82 -14.17 5.33 13.11
N PHE A 83 -13.72 4.39 12.28
CA PHE A 83 -12.29 4.12 12.13
C PHE A 83 -11.71 4.96 10.99
N SER A 84 -10.44 5.36 11.16
CA SER A 84 -9.61 5.86 10.09
C SER A 84 -8.63 4.78 9.63
N ALA A 85 -8.08 4.92 8.45
CA ALA A 85 -6.96 4.12 8.00
C ALA A 85 -5.82 5.02 7.51
N TYR A 86 -4.61 4.51 7.59
CA TYR A 86 -3.41 5.13 7.04
C TYR A 86 -2.93 4.31 5.83
N LEU A 87 -2.72 4.98 4.70
CA LEU A 87 -2.12 4.38 3.52
C LEU A 87 -0.61 4.34 3.71
N ASP A 88 -0.11 3.15 4.08
CA ASP A 88 1.31 2.94 4.38
C ASP A 88 2.17 2.95 3.12
N TRP A 89 1.67 2.33 2.06
CA TRP A 89 2.43 2.10 0.85
C TRP A 89 1.53 1.95 -0.38
N ILE A 90 1.95 2.54 -1.49
CA ILE A 90 1.38 2.27 -2.80
C ILE A 90 2.48 2.36 -3.85
N CYS A 91 2.65 1.31 -4.63
CA CYS A 91 3.61 1.29 -5.73
C CYS A 91 3.14 0.44 -6.90
N VAL A 92 3.59 0.81 -8.09
CA VAL A 92 3.34 0.12 -9.35
C VAL A 92 4.65 0.09 -10.12
N LEU A 93 4.99 -1.05 -10.71
CA LEU A 93 6.15 -1.16 -11.59
C LEU A 93 6.15 -0.01 -12.61
N LYS A 94 7.29 0.64 -12.82
CA LYS A 94 7.41 1.78 -13.72
C LYS A 94 6.90 1.46 -15.13
N SER A 95 7.16 0.25 -15.61
CA SER A 95 6.68 -0.26 -16.90
C SER A 95 5.16 -0.41 -17.00
N GLU A 96 4.45 -0.46 -15.85
CA GLU A 96 3.00 -0.66 -15.77
C GLU A 96 2.23 0.61 -15.37
N ARG A 97 2.94 1.72 -15.14
CA ARG A 97 2.33 3.02 -14.84
C ARG A 97 1.52 3.56 -16.02
N HIS A 98 0.68 4.55 -15.73
CA HIS A 98 -0.26 5.18 -16.68
C HIS A 98 -1.36 4.26 -17.23
N ASN A 99 -1.43 3.01 -16.74
CA ASN A 99 -2.47 2.03 -17.06
C ASN A 99 -3.57 1.93 -15.97
N LYS A 100 -3.72 2.96 -15.15
CA LYS A 100 -4.70 3.07 -14.05
C LYS A 100 -4.57 1.98 -12.96
N VAL A 101 -3.45 1.27 -12.88
CA VAL A 101 -3.24 0.20 -11.88
C VAL A 101 -3.37 0.74 -10.46
N ALA A 102 -2.69 1.85 -10.15
CA ALA A 102 -2.76 2.47 -8.82
C ALA A 102 -4.18 2.93 -8.46
N GLN A 103 -4.91 3.55 -9.41
CA GLN A 103 -6.30 3.95 -9.20
C GLN A 103 -7.20 2.75 -8.94
N THR A 104 -7.04 1.66 -9.69
CA THR A 104 -7.81 0.43 -9.50
C THR A 104 -7.54 -0.19 -8.13
N MET A 105 -6.27 -0.27 -7.70
CA MET A 105 -5.92 -0.75 -6.35
C MET A 105 -6.53 0.13 -5.26
N LEU A 106 -6.49 1.46 -5.41
CA LEU A 106 -7.08 2.38 -4.45
C LEU A 106 -8.59 2.20 -4.33
N GLU A 107 -9.30 2.03 -5.43
CA GLU A 107 -10.75 1.79 -5.41
C GLU A 107 -11.11 0.44 -4.75
N GLU A 108 -10.33 -0.62 -4.98
CA GLU A 108 -10.54 -1.89 -4.26
C GLU A 108 -10.20 -1.75 -2.77
N LEU A 109 -9.12 -1.06 -2.41
CA LEU A 109 -8.80 -0.78 -1.01
C LEU A 109 -9.92 0.01 -0.31
N LYS A 110 -10.52 1.01 -0.97
CA LYS A 110 -11.66 1.77 -0.42
C LYS A 110 -12.87 0.88 -0.15
N LYS A 111 -13.14 -0.11 -0.98
CA LYS A 111 -14.21 -1.10 -0.74
C LYS A 111 -13.92 -1.94 0.50
N GLU A 112 -12.72 -2.53 0.58
CA GLU A 112 -12.29 -3.32 1.74
C GLU A 112 -12.35 -2.51 3.05
N LEU A 113 -11.89 -1.26 3.02
CA LEU A 113 -11.95 -0.37 4.16
C LEU A 113 -13.39 -0.06 4.59
N LYS A 114 -14.26 0.23 3.63
CA LYS A 114 -15.68 0.51 3.88
C LYS A 114 -16.39 -0.69 4.53
N GLU A 115 -16.13 -1.90 4.07
CA GLU A 115 -16.67 -3.15 4.64
C GLU A 115 -16.22 -3.36 6.09
N ARG A 116 -15.07 -2.80 6.46
CA ARG A 116 -14.52 -2.84 7.83
C ARG A 116 -14.88 -1.63 8.69
N GLY A 117 -15.84 -0.79 8.25
CA GLY A 117 -16.33 0.36 9.00
C GLY A 117 -15.40 1.57 9.01
N VAL A 118 -14.44 1.63 8.09
CA VAL A 118 -13.52 2.78 7.95
C VAL A 118 -14.19 3.88 7.14
N GLY A 119 -14.22 5.10 7.68
CA GLY A 119 -14.81 6.27 7.05
C GLY A 119 -13.82 7.26 6.44
N LEU A 120 -12.53 7.14 6.78
CA LEU A 120 -11.49 8.06 6.31
C LEU A 120 -10.19 7.32 6.02
N LEU A 121 -9.61 7.57 4.85
CA LEU A 121 -8.26 7.12 4.50
C LEU A 121 -7.32 8.33 4.47
N ILE A 122 -6.26 8.28 5.27
CA ILE A 122 -5.23 9.30 5.34
C ILE A 122 -4.01 8.81 4.56
N ALA A 123 -3.42 9.66 3.74
CA ALA A 123 -2.21 9.35 2.98
C ALA A 123 -1.22 10.50 3.07
N LEU A 124 0.07 10.19 3.06
CA LEU A 124 1.13 11.17 2.88
C LEU A 124 1.53 11.18 1.40
N MET A 125 1.45 12.36 0.80
CA MET A 125 1.86 12.56 -0.58
C MET A 125 3.35 12.88 -0.65
N ALA A 126 4.13 11.98 -1.24
CA ALA A 126 5.54 12.24 -1.47
C ALA A 126 5.74 13.46 -2.38
N ASN A 127 6.80 14.23 -2.10
CA ASN A 127 7.11 15.45 -2.87
C ASN A 127 7.80 15.10 -4.21
N ASN A 128 7.06 14.43 -5.08
CA ASN A 128 7.47 14.12 -6.45
C ASN A 128 6.28 14.19 -7.41
N ASN A 129 6.56 14.34 -8.69
CA ASN A 129 5.56 14.54 -9.72
C ASN A 129 4.58 13.35 -9.88
N GLU A 130 5.04 12.12 -9.67
CA GLU A 130 4.20 10.93 -9.82
C GLU A 130 3.17 10.84 -8.69
N ALA A 131 3.59 11.03 -7.43
CA ALA A 131 2.70 11.05 -6.29
C ALA A 131 1.68 12.20 -6.39
N GLN A 132 2.13 13.41 -6.73
CA GLN A 132 1.26 14.57 -6.90
C GLN A 132 0.23 14.34 -8.01
N ARG A 133 0.65 13.81 -9.16
CA ARG A 133 -0.27 13.49 -10.26
C ARG A 133 -1.31 12.44 -9.84
N PHE A 134 -0.87 11.39 -9.13
CA PHE A 134 -1.75 10.35 -8.64
C PHE A 134 -2.82 10.90 -7.69
N TYR A 135 -2.41 11.55 -6.59
CA TYR A 135 -3.36 12.05 -5.58
C TYR A 135 -4.25 13.18 -6.11
N ASN A 136 -3.76 14.04 -6.99
CA ASN A 136 -4.57 15.07 -7.66
C ASN A 136 -5.62 14.47 -8.62
N SER A 137 -5.47 13.21 -9.04
CA SER A 137 -6.46 12.48 -9.85
C SER A 137 -7.58 11.82 -9.04
N VAL A 138 -7.44 11.74 -7.70
CA VAL A 138 -8.42 11.12 -6.81
C VAL A 138 -9.54 12.13 -6.52
N LYS A 139 -10.76 11.87 -7.02
CA LYS A 139 -11.87 12.85 -7.03
C LYS A 139 -12.36 13.26 -5.64
N ASP A 140 -12.29 12.37 -4.67
CA ASP A 140 -12.77 12.54 -3.29
C ASP A 140 -11.63 12.75 -2.29
N ALA A 141 -10.44 13.12 -2.79
CA ALA A 141 -9.30 13.50 -1.95
C ALA A 141 -9.24 15.04 -1.80
N SER A 142 -8.78 15.45 -0.63
CA SER A 142 -8.46 16.87 -0.34
C SER A 142 -7.21 16.93 0.55
N ILE A 143 -6.44 17.98 0.38
CA ILE A 143 -5.24 18.22 1.19
C ILE A 143 -5.65 19.03 2.42
N HIS A 144 -5.35 18.54 3.61
CA HIS A 144 -5.69 19.21 4.88
C HIS A 144 -4.43 19.62 5.64
N ASP A 145 -3.71 18.63 6.22
CA ASP A 145 -2.68 18.86 7.20
C ASP A 145 -1.27 18.51 6.68
N THR A 146 -0.26 19.01 7.37
CA THR A 146 1.14 18.64 7.13
C THR A 146 1.55 17.49 8.05
N GLY A 147 2.15 16.44 7.51
CA GLY A 147 2.70 15.33 8.27
C GLY A 147 3.95 15.72 9.06
N ILE A 148 4.09 15.18 10.27
CA ILE A 148 5.25 15.36 11.16
C ILE A 148 5.79 13.97 11.51
N TRP A 149 7.12 13.79 11.42
CA TRP A 149 7.82 12.57 11.82
C TRP A 149 8.52 12.82 13.16
N ILE A 150 8.31 11.94 14.13
CA ILE A 150 8.92 12.00 15.44
C ILE A 150 9.59 10.66 15.71
N ASP A 151 10.91 10.66 15.85
CA ASP A 151 11.66 9.45 16.18
C ASP A 151 11.40 9.04 17.62
N ILE A 152 11.04 7.79 17.83
CA ILE A 152 10.88 7.20 19.16
C ILE A 152 12.20 6.51 19.52
N LYS A 153 12.93 7.08 20.49
CA LYS A 153 14.23 6.58 20.98
C LYS A 153 14.06 5.66 22.18
#